data_508b8d3ad2a0eb8ccb5c811f0d9df449
#
_entry.id   508b8d3ad2a0eb8ccb5c811f0d9df449
#
_cell.length_a   1.000
_cell.length_b   1.000
_cell.length_c   1.000
_cell.angle_alpha   90.00
_cell.angle_beta   90.00
_cell.angle_gamma   90.00
#
_symmetry.space_group_name_H-M   'P 1'
#
loop_
_entity.id
_entity.type
_entity.pdbx_description
1 polymer ?
#
loop_
_entity_poly.entity_id
_entity_poly.type
_entity_poly.pdbx_seq_one_letter_code
_entity_poly.pdbx_strand_id
1 'polypeptide(L)' 'MAKMGGEEDYPLYFGAGPELLRVAAGLRKSMTPAEKVLWERLRRKQLKGYRFRRQHPLYRFVVDFFCYEALLIIEVD' A
#
# COMPACT_ATOMS: atom_id res chain seq x y z
N MET A 1 13.05 5.83 -19.16
CA MET A 1 13.13 5.26 -18.83
C MET A 1 12.62 4.47 -19.18
N ALA A 2 12.94 4.23 -19.62
CA ALA A 2 12.40 3.43 -19.99
C ALA A 2 12.07 2.70 -19.01
N LYS A 3 11.21 2.35 -19.01
CA LYS A 3 10.85 1.66 -18.18
C LYS A 3 10.40 0.56 -18.69
N MET A 4 10.79 -0.47 -18.46
CA MET A 4 10.25 -1.70 -18.78
C MET A 4 9.07 -1.85 -17.96
N GLY A 5 8.05 -2.48 -18.47
CA GLY A 5 6.81 -2.64 -17.78
C GLY A 5 6.97 -3.23 -16.41
N GLY A 6 7.79 -4.25 -16.30
CA GLY A 6 7.98 -4.88 -15.00
C GLY A 6 8.59 -3.95 -13.98
N GLU A 7 9.30 -2.96 -14.45
CA GLU A 7 9.95 -2.06 -13.52
C GLU A 7 8.99 -1.06 -12.90
N GLU A 8 7.85 -0.88 -13.51
CA GLU A 8 6.87 0.03 -12.93
C GLU A 8 6.32 -0.52 -11.62
N ASP A 9 6.18 -1.84 -11.53
CA ASP A 9 5.71 -2.45 -10.31
C ASP A 9 6.80 -2.60 -9.28
N TYR A 10 8.01 -2.76 -9.75
CA TYR A 10 9.12 -3.00 -8.85
C TYR A 10 9.32 -1.88 -7.85
N PRO A 11 9.36 -0.62 -8.26
CA PRO A 11 9.48 0.46 -7.28
C PRO A 11 8.29 0.52 -6.33
N LEU A 12 7.09 0.24 -6.83
CA LEU A 12 5.90 0.31 -5.99
C LEU A 12 5.96 -0.65 -4.83
N TYR A 13 6.43 -1.87 -5.08
CA TYR A 13 6.50 -2.89 -4.03
C TYR A 13 7.88 -3.04 -3.44
N PHE A 14 8.86 -2.34 -3.98
CA PHE A 14 10.22 -2.38 -3.48
C PHE A 14 10.75 -3.80 -3.34
N GLY A 15 10.44 -4.64 -4.33
CA GLY A 15 10.96 -6.00 -4.37
C GLY A 15 10.20 -7.02 -3.57
N ALA A 16 9.01 -6.70 -3.08
CA ALA A 16 8.20 -7.66 -2.34
C ALA A 16 7.85 -8.84 -3.25
N GLY A 17 7.99 -10.04 -2.72
CA GLY A 17 7.74 -11.25 -3.48
C GLY A 17 6.27 -11.66 -3.48
N PRO A 18 5.94 -12.69 -4.26
CA PRO A 18 4.54 -13.09 -4.40
C PRO A 18 3.90 -13.58 -3.11
N GLU A 19 4.69 -14.16 -2.21
CA GLU A 19 4.13 -14.61 -0.97
C GLU A 19 3.64 -13.47 -0.11
N LEU A 20 4.43 -12.42 -0.05
CA LEU A 20 4.03 -11.25 0.73
C LEU A 20 2.82 -10.57 0.11
N LEU A 21 2.72 -10.60 -1.21
CA LEU A 21 1.55 -10.07 -1.89
C LEU A 21 0.29 -10.83 -1.48
N ARG A 22 0.39 -12.15 -1.33
CA ARG A 22 -0.74 -12.95 -0.89
C ARG A 22 -1.13 -12.66 0.55
N VAL A 23 -0.13 -12.48 1.42
CA VAL A 23 -0.39 -12.13 2.81
C VAL A 23 -1.11 -10.79 2.89
N ALA A 24 -0.64 -9.82 2.13
CA ALA A 24 -1.26 -8.50 2.13
C ALA A 24 -2.71 -8.58 1.65
N ALA A 25 -2.98 -9.40 0.63
CA ALA A 25 -4.34 -9.55 0.14
C ALA A 25 -5.27 -10.10 1.22
N GLY A 26 -4.77 -11.06 2.02
CA GLY A 26 -5.55 -11.58 3.12
C GLY A 26 -5.81 -10.54 4.19
N LEU A 27 -4.82 -9.74 4.51
CA LEU A 27 -4.96 -8.72 5.54
C LEU A 27 -5.96 -7.65 5.12
N ARG A 28 -6.07 -7.36 3.83
CA ARG A 28 -7.06 -6.38 3.38
C ARG A 28 -8.48 -6.81 3.70
N LYS A 29 -8.72 -8.11 3.84
CA LYS A 29 -10.05 -8.61 4.15
C LYS A 29 -10.37 -8.58 5.64
N SER A 30 -9.37 -8.34 6.48
CA SER A 30 -9.57 -8.36 7.93
C SER A 30 -8.99 -7.13 8.59
N MET A 31 -9.26 -5.98 8.02
CA MET A 31 -8.77 -4.72 8.60
C MET A 31 -9.42 -4.47 9.95
N THR A 32 -8.64 -3.89 10.86
CA THR A 32 -9.16 -3.53 12.17
C THR A 32 -10.15 -2.36 12.03
N PRO A 33 -10.99 -2.12 13.06
CA PRO A 33 -11.90 -0.98 12.99
C PRO A 33 -11.18 0.36 12.81
N ALA A 34 -10.05 0.55 13.48
CA ALA A 34 -9.30 1.79 13.32
C ALA A 34 -8.78 1.95 11.90
N GLU A 35 -8.30 0.87 11.31
CA GLU A 35 -7.81 0.90 9.94
C GLU A 35 -8.94 1.21 8.96
N LYS A 36 -10.13 0.67 9.22
CA LYS A 36 -11.27 0.94 8.35
C LYS A 36 -11.68 2.40 8.38
N VAL A 37 -11.67 3.00 9.57
CA VAL A 37 -12.03 4.40 9.70
C VAL A 37 -11.05 5.26 8.90
N LEU A 38 -9.76 5.00 9.07
CA LEU A 38 -8.77 5.80 8.35
C LEU A 38 -8.85 5.56 6.84
N TRP A 39 -9.08 4.30 6.44
CA TRP A 39 -9.16 3.98 5.01
C TRP A 39 -10.30 4.76 4.34
N GLU A 40 -11.43 4.94 5.02
CA GLU A 40 -12.53 5.69 4.44
C GLU A 40 -12.16 7.14 4.15
N ARG A 41 -11.18 7.68 4.86
CA ARG A 41 -10.70 9.03 4.62
C ARG A 41 -9.62 9.09 3.55
N LEU A 42 -8.88 8.00 3.36
CA LEU A 42 -7.74 7.99 2.44
C LEU A 42 -8.09 7.52 1.04
N ARG A 43 -9.12 6.68 0.92
CA ARG A 43 -9.44 6.08 -0.38
C ARG A 43 -9.99 7.11 -1.33
N ARG A 44 -9.97 6.76 -2.62
CA ARG A 44 -10.54 7.59 -3.68
C ARG A 44 -9.84 8.94 -3.83
N LYS A 45 -8.58 9.01 -3.44
CA LYS A 45 -7.79 10.22 -3.59
C LYS A 45 -8.40 11.42 -2.88
N GLN A 46 -9.13 11.19 -1.81
CA GLN A 46 -9.80 12.25 -1.08
C GLN A 46 -8.83 13.20 -0.40
N LEU A 47 -7.66 12.69 0.01
CA LEU A 47 -6.71 13.54 0.71
C LEU A 47 -5.78 14.17 -0.31
N LYS A 48 -6.11 15.39 -0.69
CA LYS A 48 -5.28 16.21 -1.58
C LYS A 48 -4.95 15.53 -2.90
N GLY A 49 -5.81 14.61 -3.35
CA GLY A 49 -5.59 13.94 -4.62
C GLY A 49 -4.56 12.83 -4.58
N TYR A 50 -3.99 12.53 -3.43
CA TYR A 50 -3.01 11.47 -3.33
C TYR A 50 -3.67 10.10 -3.32
N ARG A 51 -3.03 9.15 -3.99
CA ARG A 51 -3.50 7.79 -3.98
C ARG A 51 -2.85 7.02 -2.85
N PHE A 52 -3.65 6.52 -1.91
CA PHE A 52 -3.17 5.67 -0.84
C PHE A 52 -3.54 4.22 -1.11
N ARG A 53 -2.67 3.32 -0.72
CA ARG A 53 -2.90 1.88 -0.80
C ARG A 53 -2.90 1.32 0.60
N ARG A 54 -3.77 0.35 0.85
CA ARG A 54 -3.90 -0.26 2.16
C ARG A 54 -3.24 -1.61 2.18
N GLN A 55 -2.71 -1.99 3.35
CA GLN A 55 -2.05 -3.26 3.55
C GLN A 55 -1.14 -3.53 2.37
N HIS A 56 -0.15 -2.67 2.24
CA HIS A 56 0.70 -2.65 1.05
C HIS A 56 2.00 -3.41 1.31
N PRO A 57 2.30 -4.42 0.48
CA PRO A 57 3.56 -5.13 0.63
C PRO A 57 4.70 -4.26 0.14
N LEU A 58 5.72 -4.12 0.99
CA LEU A 58 6.81 -3.21 0.73
C LEU A 58 8.09 -3.91 1.17
N TYR A 59 8.89 -4.37 0.21
CA TYR A 59 10.11 -5.11 0.47
C TYR A 59 9.80 -6.36 1.28
N ARG A 60 10.07 -6.36 2.57
CA ARG A 60 9.81 -7.51 3.44
C ARG A 60 8.62 -7.30 4.36
N PHE A 61 7.96 -6.17 4.26
CA PHE A 61 6.95 -5.78 5.23
C PHE A 61 5.61 -5.57 4.55
N VAL A 62 4.55 -5.60 5.35
CA VAL A 62 3.25 -5.11 4.91
C VAL A 62 2.96 -3.90 5.78
N VAL A 63 2.82 -2.74 5.15
CA VAL A 63 2.53 -1.52 5.89
C VAL A 63 1.04 -1.22 5.79
N ASP A 64 0.50 -0.55 6.80
CA ASP A 64 -0.94 -0.35 6.86
C ASP A 64 -1.42 0.53 5.70
N PHE A 65 -0.77 1.64 5.45
CA PHE A 65 -1.13 2.51 4.33
C PHE A 65 0.12 3.09 3.71
N PHE A 66 0.10 3.20 2.40
CA PHE A 66 1.26 3.67 1.66
C PHE A 66 0.82 4.60 0.54
N CYS A 67 1.51 5.73 0.41
CA CYS A 67 1.34 6.64 -0.72
C CYS A 67 2.68 6.73 -1.45
N TYR A 68 2.71 6.20 -2.65
CA TYR A 68 3.96 6.16 -3.41
C TYR A 68 4.41 7.57 -3.81
N GLU A 69 3.48 8.38 -4.26
CA GLU A 69 3.83 9.73 -4.72
C GLU A 69 4.47 10.56 -3.62
N ALA A 70 3.97 10.43 -2.41
CA ALA A 70 4.49 11.19 -1.27
C ALA A 70 5.56 10.44 -0.51
N LEU A 71 5.82 9.18 -0.88
CA LEU A 71 6.75 8.30 -0.15
C LEU A 71 6.40 8.31 1.34
N LEU A 72 5.13 8.09 1.62
CA LEU A 72 4.61 8.18 2.98
C LEU A 72 4.03 6.86 3.41
N ILE A 73 4.44 6.42 4.60
CA ILE A 73 3.90 5.22 5.23
C ILE A 73 3.13 5.65 6.46
N ILE A 74 1.94 5.10 6.63
CA ILE A 74 1.14 5.33 7.83
C ILE A 74 0.90 4.00 8.50
N GLU A 75 1.24 3.92 9.78
CA GLU A 75 1.00 2.73 10.59
C GLU A 75 -0.01 3.08 11.67
N VAL A 76 -0.99 2.21 11.88
CA VAL A 76 -2.05 2.43 12.86
C VAL A 76 -1.78 1.55 14.06
N ASP A 77 -1.64 2.16 15.23
CA ASP A 77 -1.40 1.41 16.46
C ASP A 77 -2.68 0.92 17.09
#